data_ffc0561e7f9c027179ed23a2b717aa03
#
_entry.id   ffc0561e7f9c027179ed23a2b717aa03
#
_cell.length_a   1.000
_cell.length_b   1.000
_cell.length_c   1.000
_cell.angle_alpha   90.00
_cell.angle_beta   90.00
_cell.angle_gamma   90.00
#
_symmetry.space_group_name_H-M   'P 1'
#
loop_
_entity.id
_entity.type
_entity.pdbx_description
1 polymer ?
#
loop_
_entity_poly.entity_id
_entity_poly.type
_entity_poly.pdbx_seq_one_letter_code
_entity_poly.pdbx_strand_id
1 'polypeptide(L)'
;MLIQKLASLAVLVPVALATDPIKPNRTILFHSHNDYQQPRPVYDAFDAGFRSFESDLWWDKDADKFYVSHTILTIDHSKTFQTQTLDRIMKIMEGNYSPHYTKDMPHKFLTASDNKPTSQPDWYKYYAEGFGGVRPIQLLLEIKSNDGAVSWPHLMKALDPLRERGWLTKWENGKIHYGPVIAVGTGGTPADEMAPKTSRDYFFDCPAGSLNGTVKTSSGASYPFNSTLCPMSSKSYIDVPDSNLGLLPPPPKAPTQFHREIVETHKHNSTTRFYGVLPGSLARIDDFNMLIQQGSDWISTDVMSDQCAYNRS
;
A
#
# COMPACT_ATOMS: atom_id res chain seq x y z
N MET A 1 -33.49 -60.80 0.40
CA MET A 1 -32.60 -60.04 1.30
C MET A 1 -31.46 -59.53 0.42
N LEU A 2 -31.65 -58.34 -0.17
CA LEU A 2 -30.74 -57.71 -1.13
C LEU A 2 -29.86 -56.71 -0.38
N ILE A 3 -28.57 -56.99 -0.29
CA ILE A 3 -27.59 -56.05 0.31
C ILE A 3 -27.07 -55.15 -0.84
N GLN A 4 -27.49 -53.92 -0.86
CA GLN A 4 -26.93 -52.89 -1.76
C GLN A 4 -25.57 -52.49 -1.23
N LYS A 5 -24.53 -52.73 -2.03
CA LYS A 5 -23.20 -52.12 -1.82
C LYS A 5 -23.22 -50.67 -2.32
N LEU A 6 -23.13 -49.72 -1.41
CA LEU A 6 -22.83 -48.34 -1.71
C LEU A 6 -21.34 -48.25 -2.07
N ALA A 7 -21.03 -48.00 -3.31
CA ALA A 7 -19.69 -47.65 -3.74
C ALA A 7 -19.50 -46.16 -3.51
N SER A 8 -18.62 -45.82 -2.58
CA SER A 8 -18.19 -44.44 -2.38
C SER A 8 -17.31 -44.01 -3.56
N LEU A 9 -17.83 -43.09 -4.35
CA LEU A 9 -17.06 -42.41 -5.41
C LEU A 9 -16.19 -41.35 -4.75
N ALA A 10 -14.92 -41.63 -4.52
CA ALA A 10 -13.95 -40.65 -4.12
C ALA A 10 -13.67 -39.75 -5.33
N VAL A 11 -14.17 -38.53 -5.31
CA VAL A 11 -13.81 -37.47 -6.25
C VAL A 11 -12.40 -37.03 -5.89
N LEU A 12 -11.43 -37.52 -6.63
CA LEU A 12 -10.07 -36.98 -6.63
C LEU A 12 -10.14 -35.57 -7.24
N VAL A 13 -10.18 -34.54 -6.39
CA VAL A 13 -9.90 -33.16 -6.80
C VAL A 13 -8.41 -33.13 -7.17
N PRO A 14 -8.04 -32.80 -8.41
CA PRO A 14 -6.63 -32.62 -8.72
C PRO A 14 -6.10 -31.47 -7.91
N VAL A 15 -5.18 -31.74 -6.98
CA VAL A 15 -4.35 -30.72 -6.36
C VAL A 15 -3.57 -30.10 -7.51
N ALA A 16 -3.86 -28.85 -7.82
CA ALA A 16 -3.08 -28.09 -8.79
C ALA A 16 -1.63 -28.09 -8.30
N LEU A 17 -0.75 -28.70 -9.08
CA LEU A 17 0.68 -28.65 -8.85
C LEU A 17 1.09 -27.19 -8.82
N ALA A 18 1.76 -26.79 -7.75
CA ALA A 18 2.35 -25.48 -7.61
C ALA A 18 3.12 -25.14 -8.89
N THR A 19 2.73 -24.06 -9.55
CA THR A 19 3.48 -23.55 -10.69
C THR A 19 4.89 -23.20 -10.22
N ASP A 20 5.90 -23.47 -11.05
CA ASP A 20 7.28 -23.14 -10.77
C ASP A 20 7.40 -21.69 -10.24
N PRO A 21 8.23 -21.45 -9.24
CA PRO A 21 8.40 -20.13 -8.66
C PRO A 21 8.86 -19.16 -9.75
N ILE A 22 8.15 -18.05 -9.88
CA ILE A 22 8.46 -17.00 -10.84
C ILE A 22 9.81 -16.39 -10.46
N LYS A 23 10.79 -16.47 -11.34
CA LYS A 23 12.09 -15.83 -11.15
C LYS A 23 11.95 -14.33 -11.43
N PRO A 24 12.17 -13.52 -10.46
CA PRO A 24 11.83 -12.11 -10.52
C PRO A 24 12.94 -11.22 -11.14
N ASN A 25 12.58 -10.28 -12.02
CA ASN A 25 13.49 -9.25 -12.55
C ASN A 25 13.06 -7.80 -12.28
N ARG A 26 11.99 -7.59 -11.52
CA ARG A 26 11.60 -6.28 -10.98
C ARG A 26 11.44 -6.33 -9.46
N THR A 27 11.69 -5.24 -8.77
CA THR A 27 11.46 -5.11 -7.32
C THR A 27 9.97 -5.15 -7.04
N ILE A 28 9.55 -6.02 -6.12
CA ILE A 28 8.20 -6.01 -5.56
C ILE A 28 8.19 -5.09 -4.35
N LEU A 29 7.26 -4.15 -4.34
CA LEU A 29 7.09 -3.22 -3.24
C LEU A 29 6.08 -3.81 -2.25
N PHE A 30 6.40 -3.80 -0.97
CA PHE A 30 5.50 -4.26 0.08
C PHE A 30 4.97 -3.11 0.91
N HIS A 31 3.67 -3.14 1.15
CA HIS A 31 2.94 -2.20 1.98
C HIS A 31 2.37 -2.93 3.20
N SER A 32 2.72 -2.43 4.39
CA SER A 32 2.14 -2.89 5.65
C SER A 32 0.77 -2.24 5.82
N HIS A 33 -0.27 -2.99 5.49
CA HIS A 33 -1.67 -2.61 5.69
C HIS A 33 -1.99 -2.70 7.19
N ASN A 34 -2.72 -1.75 7.73
CA ASN A 34 -3.01 -1.67 9.16
C ASN A 34 -1.75 -1.81 10.04
N ASP A 35 -0.66 -1.18 9.67
CA ASP A 35 0.65 -1.35 10.33
C ASP A 35 0.61 -1.13 11.85
N TYR A 36 -0.25 -0.22 12.33
CA TYR A 36 -0.46 0.07 13.75
C TYR A 36 -0.98 -1.14 14.56
N GLN A 37 -1.41 -2.22 13.91
CA GLN A 37 -1.81 -3.49 14.57
C GLN A 37 -0.62 -4.42 14.82
N GLN A 38 0.54 -4.16 14.23
CA GLN A 38 1.74 -4.98 14.50
C GLN A 38 2.18 -4.83 15.95
N PRO A 39 2.82 -5.84 16.55
CA PRO A 39 3.36 -5.75 17.91
C PRO A 39 4.30 -4.54 18.09
N ARG A 40 5.10 -4.22 17.07
CA ARG A 40 5.96 -3.05 17.00
C ARG A 40 5.71 -2.29 15.70
N PRO A 41 4.62 -1.49 15.60
CA PRO A 41 4.31 -0.73 14.39
C PRO A 41 5.54 -0.05 13.78
N VAL A 42 5.61 0.07 12.47
CA VAL A 42 6.75 0.55 11.70
C VAL A 42 7.99 -0.38 11.80
N TYR A 43 8.38 -0.76 13.01
CA TYR A 43 9.60 -1.53 13.21
C TYR A 43 9.51 -2.95 12.65
N ASP A 44 8.40 -3.67 12.92
CA ASP A 44 8.24 -5.04 12.42
C ASP A 44 8.20 -5.08 10.90
N ALA A 45 7.48 -4.15 10.29
CA ALA A 45 7.43 -4.03 8.84
C ALA A 45 8.78 -3.55 8.25
N PHE A 46 9.44 -2.59 8.89
CA PHE A 46 10.76 -2.12 8.45
C PHE A 46 11.82 -3.22 8.52
N ASP A 47 11.83 -4.00 9.60
CA ASP A 47 12.71 -5.16 9.78
C ASP A 47 12.44 -6.23 8.72
N ALA A 48 11.17 -6.44 8.35
CA ALA A 48 10.77 -7.31 7.24
C ALA A 48 11.08 -6.73 5.85
N GLY A 49 11.64 -5.52 5.74
CA GLY A 49 12.03 -4.90 4.48
C GLY A 49 10.96 -4.04 3.82
N PHE A 50 9.78 -3.89 4.43
CA PHE A 50 8.74 -2.99 3.97
C PHE A 50 9.20 -1.54 4.04
N ARG A 51 8.69 -0.71 3.15
CA ARG A 51 8.98 0.73 3.12
C ARG A 51 7.71 1.57 2.95
N SER A 52 6.55 0.96 3.12
CA SER A 52 5.25 1.64 3.14
C SER A 52 4.46 1.17 4.35
N PHE A 53 3.96 2.11 5.14
CA PHE A 53 3.29 1.88 6.42
C PHE A 53 1.98 2.65 6.45
N GLU A 54 0.89 1.97 6.81
CA GLU A 54 -0.43 2.59 6.93
C GLU A 54 -0.76 2.95 8.37
N SER A 55 -1.35 4.12 8.54
CA SER A 55 -1.89 4.58 9.81
C SER A 55 -3.32 5.05 9.62
N ASP A 56 -4.27 4.38 10.28
CA ASP A 56 -5.68 4.75 10.35
C ASP A 56 -5.86 5.77 11.46
N LEU A 57 -6.23 7.00 11.10
CA LEU A 57 -6.16 8.17 11.95
C LEU A 57 -7.55 8.62 12.41
N TRP A 58 -7.72 8.69 13.72
CA TRP A 58 -8.88 9.25 14.39
C TRP A 58 -8.46 10.53 15.11
N TRP A 59 -8.96 11.67 14.64
CA TRP A 59 -8.64 12.94 15.26
C TRP A 59 -9.50 13.23 16.48
N ASP A 60 -8.86 13.55 17.59
CA ASP A 60 -9.47 14.04 18.81
C ASP A 60 -9.22 15.54 18.88
N LYS A 61 -10.28 16.34 18.65
CA LYS A 61 -10.22 17.79 18.63
C LYS A 61 -9.91 18.40 20.00
N ASP A 62 -10.31 17.75 21.08
CA ASP A 62 -10.15 18.27 22.43
C ASP A 62 -8.72 18.04 22.93
N ALA A 63 -8.09 16.96 22.53
CA ALA A 63 -6.70 16.66 22.83
C ALA A 63 -5.72 17.19 21.76
N ASP A 64 -6.20 17.64 20.59
CA ASP A 64 -5.42 17.99 19.39
C ASP A 64 -4.42 16.89 19.01
N LYS A 65 -4.92 15.63 18.97
CA LYS A 65 -4.11 14.44 18.71
C LYS A 65 -4.80 13.48 17.74
N PHE A 66 -4.00 12.76 16.98
CA PHE A 66 -4.46 11.61 16.20
C PHE A 66 -4.16 10.32 16.96
N TYR A 67 -5.19 9.51 17.17
CA TYR A 67 -5.06 8.14 17.63
C TYR A 67 -5.04 7.19 16.43
N VAL A 68 -4.39 6.04 16.58
CA VAL A 68 -4.32 5.02 15.54
C VAL A 68 -5.21 3.84 15.92
N SER A 69 -6.19 3.53 15.08
CA SER A 69 -7.11 2.41 15.30
C SER A 69 -7.93 2.09 14.04
N HIS A 70 -8.29 0.81 13.85
CA HIS A 70 -9.14 0.39 12.74
C HIS A 70 -10.57 0.95 12.85
N THR A 71 -11.12 0.97 14.06
CA THR A 71 -12.47 1.47 14.34
C THR A 71 -12.46 2.41 15.55
N ILE A 72 -13.47 3.28 15.61
CA ILE A 72 -13.64 4.19 16.76
C ILE A 72 -13.81 3.41 18.08
N LEU A 73 -14.36 2.20 18.04
CA LEU A 73 -14.61 1.37 19.22
C LEU A 73 -13.35 0.72 19.80
N THR A 74 -12.27 0.69 19.01
CA THR A 74 -11.00 0.05 19.40
C THR A 74 -9.88 1.07 19.65
N ILE A 75 -10.22 2.35 19.77
CA ILE A 75 -9.24 3.40 20.08
C ILE A 75 -8.65 3.14 21.47
N ASP A 76 -7.32 3.03 21.49
CA ASP A 76 -6.49 3.04 22.69
C ASP A 76 -5.81 4.40 22.79
N HIS A 77 -6.20 5.22 23.77
CA HIS A 77 -5.69 6.59 23.95
C HIS A 77 -4.18 6.64 24.29
N SER A 78 -3.55 5.53 24.58
CA SER A 78 -2.08 5.42 24.68
C SER A 78 -1.37 5.33 23.35
N LYS A 79 -2.11 5.02 22.26
CA LYS A 79 -1.58 4.78 20.90
C LYS A 79 -1.88 5.96 20.00
N THR A 80 -0.97 6.90 19.94
CA THR A 80 -1.09 8.08 19.06
C THR A 80 -0.29 7.88 17.77
N PHE A 81 -0.66 8.59 16.72
CA PHE A 81 0.11 8.68 15.48
C PHE A 81 1.57 9.09 15.75
N GLN A 82 1.76 10.03 16.68
CA GLN A 82 3.09 10.45 17.10
C GLN A 82 3.93 9.27 17.60
N THR A 83 3.42 8.52 18.58
CA THR A 83 4.20 7.48 19.28
C THR A 83 4.28 6.17 18.50
N GLN A 84 3.25 5.84 17.71
CA GLN A 84 3.23 4.58 16.97
C GLN A 84 3.90 4.68 15.60
N THR A 85 3.91 5.87 14.99
CA THR A 85 4.40 6.04 13.62
C THR A 85 5.54 7.05 13.53
N LEU A 86 5.31 8.33 13.84
CA LEU A 86 6.27 9.40 13.56
C LEU A 86 7.57 9.26 14.35
N ASP A 87 7.52 9.05 15.66
CA ASP A 87 8.72 8.91 16.50
C ASP A 87 9.58 7.72 16.05
N ARG A 88 8.94 6.66 15.56
CA ARG A 88 9.64 5.46 15.09
C ARG A 88 10.31 5.68 13.74
N ILE A 89 9.63 6.35 12.83
CA ILE A 89 10.22 6.76 11.55
C ILE A 89 11.39 7.71 11.78
N MET A 90 11.22 8.67 12.68
CA MET A 90 12.30 9.59 13.00
C MET A 90 13.53 8.87 13.56
N LYS A 91 13.36 7.89 14.45
CA LYS A 91 14.49 7.07 14.95
C LYS A 91 15.17 6.29 13.84
N ILE A 92 14.42 5.73 12.89
CA ILE A 92 14.98 5.04 11.71
C ILE A 92 15.79 6.03 10.88
N MET A 93 15.21 7.18 10.55
CA MET A 93 15.82 8.18 9.69
C MET A 93 17.08 8.82 10.31
N GLU A 94 17.10 8.97 11.62
CA GLU A 94 18.25 9.50 12.37
C GLU A 94 19.36 8.46 12.59
N GLY A 95 19.15 7.21 12.16
CA GLY A 95 20.10 6.11 12.40
C GLY A 95 20.10 5.62 13.85
N ASN A 96 19.10 5.99 14.64
CA ASN A 96 18.95 5.63 16.06
C ASN A 96 18.16 4.34 16.26
N TYR A 97 17.89 3.61 15.19
CA TYR A 97 17.22 2.31 15.22
C TYR A 97 18.14 1.24 14.63
N SER A 98 18.37 0.18 15.39
CA SER A 98 19.07 -1.01 14.91
C SER A 98 18.04 -2.08 14.56
N PRO A 99 17.90 -2.45 13.29
CA PRO A 99 16.95 -3.47 12.86
C PRO A 99 17.21 -4.81 13.55
N HIS A 100 16.14 -5.46 14.00
CA HIS A 100 16.20 -6.82 14.55
C HIS A 100 16.00 -7.83 13.41
N TYR A 101 17.02 -8.10 12.64
CA TYR A 101 16.95 -9.11 11.60
C TYR A 101 16.97 -10.50 12.22
N THR A 102 15.92 -11.29 11.98
CA THR A 102 15.97 -12.72 12.17
C THR A 102 16.59 -13.37 10.95
N LYS A 103 17.21 -14.55 11.10
CA LYS A 103 17.80 -15.30 9.97
C LYS A 103 16.81 -15.59 8.84
N ASP A 104 15.52 -15.56 9.16
CA ASP A 104 14.42 -15.87 8.26
C ASP A 104 13.82 -14.62 7.59
N MET A 105 14.27 -13.41 7.95
CA MET A 105 13.82 -12.17 7.31
C MET A 105 14.67 -11.86 6.10
N PRO A 106 14.06 -11.69 4.93
CA PRO A 106 14.80 -11.38 3.72
C PRO A 106 15.33 -9.96 3.76
N HIS A 107 16.65 -9.84 3.71
CA HIS A 107 17.36 -8.55 3.56
C HIS A 107 17.35 -8.05 2.11
N LYS A 108 16.86 -8.87 1.17
CA LYS A 108 16.83 -8.57 -0.25
C LYS A 108 15.40 -8.36 -0.71
N PHE A 109 15.21 -7.31 -1.46
CA PHE A 109 13.94 -7.05 -2.11
C PHE A 109 13.66 -8.16 -3.11
N LEU A 110 12.43 -8.60 -3.11
CA LEU A 110 11.93 -9.51 -4.13
C LEU A 110 11.96 -8.81 -5.48
N THR A 111 12.46 -9.51 -6.45
CA THR A 111 12.45 -9.09 -7.83
C THR A 111 11.60 -10.08 -8.64
N ALA A 112 10.65 -9.70 -9.50
CA ALA A 112 9.80 -10.58 -10.30
C ALA A 112 10.19 -10.58 -11.79
N SER A 113 10.27 -11.74 -12.42
CA SER A 113 10.41 -11.83 -13.87
C SER A 113 9.04 -11.89 -14.52
N ASP A 114 8.87 -11.01 -15.51
CA ASP A 114 8.00 -11.12 -16.67
C ASP A 114 6.52 -10.80 -16.54
N ASN A 115 6.20 -9.96 -17.13
CA ASN A 115 5.37 -9.19 -18.04
C ASN A 115 5.55 -7.72 -17.71
N LYS A 116 6.69 -7.18 -18.15
CA LYS A 116 6.95 -5.75 -18.01
C LYS A 116 5.75 -4.99 -18.57
N PRO A 117 5.05 -4.18 -17.78
CA PRO A 117 4.31 -3.09 -18.36
C PRO A 117 5.30 -2.36 -19.28
N THR A 118 4.89 -2.01 -20.45
CA THR A 118 5.73 -1.38 -21.48
C THR A 118 6.37 -0.06 -21.04
N SER A 119 5.96 0.49 -19.89
CA SER A 119 6.61 1.60 -19.19
C SER A 119 6.33 1.48 -17.71
N GLN A 120 7.37 1.52 -16.87
CA GLN A 120 7.18 1.64 -15.44
C GLN A 120 7.01 3.11 -15.06
N PRO A 121 6.07 3.45 -14.18
CA PRO A 121 5.86 4.80 -13.69
C PRO A 121 7.14 5.37 -13.05
N ASP A 122 7.35 6.69 -13.14
CA ASP A 122 8.48 7.34 -12.46
C ASP A 122 8.41 7.16 -10.96
N TRP A 123 7.21 7.12 -10.38
CA TRP A 123 7.01 6.80 -8.98
C TRP A 123 7.48 5.40 -8.62
N TYR A 124 7.31 4.41 -9.50
CA TYR A 124 7.87 3.08 -9.28
C TYR A 124 9.39 3.13 -9.15
N LYS A 125 10.09 3.86 -10.02
CA LYS A 125 11.55 4.03 -9.94
C LYS A 125 11.96 4.66 -8.61
N TYR A 126 11.25 5.70 -8.18
CA TYR A 126 11.48 6.32 -6.89
C TYR A 126 11.40 5.32 -5.74
N TYR A 127 10.36 4.48 -5.70
CA TYR A 127 10.18 3.50 -4.64
C TYR A 127 11.15 2.31 -4.75
N ALA A 128 11.40 1.82 -5.94
CA ALA A 128 12.19 0.61 -6.18
C ALA A 128 13.70 0.85 -6.16
N GLU A 129 14.15 1.94 -6.78
CA GLU A 129 15.57 2.25 -6.95
C GLU A 129 16.08 3.18 -5.85
N GLY A 130 15.18 3.95 -5.26
CA GLY A 130 15.49 4.87 -4.18
C GLY A 130 15.97 6.24 -4.65
N PHE A 131 16.22 7.09 -3.67
CA PHE A 131 16.71 8.45 -3.83
C PHE A 131 18.02 8.61 -3.07
N GLY A 132 19.08 9.02 -3.75
CA GLY A 132 20.40 9.19 -3.11
C GLY A 132 20.95 7.90 -2.48
N GLY A 133 20.58 6.72 -2.99
CA GLY A 133 21.01 5.41 -2.43
C GLY A 133 20.17 4.95 -1.24
N VAL A 134 19.14 5.72 -0.85
CA VAL A 134 18.21 5.37 0.24
C VAL A 134 16.85 5.07 -0.36
N ARG A 135 16.22 3.98 0.05
CA ARG A 135 14.83 3.71 -0.33
C ARG A 135 13.89 4.58 0.49
N PRO A 136 12.96 5.27 -0.17
CA PRO A 136 12.04 6.14 0.52
C PRO A 136 11.06 5.36 1.41
N ILE A 137 10.64 6.00 2.48
CA ILE A 137 9.54 5.56 3.32
C ILE A 137 8.26 6.23 2.84
N GLN A 138 7.21 5.44 2.57
CA GLN A 138 5.87 5.94 2.32
C GLN A 138 5.04 5.84 3.60
N LEU A 139 4.46 6.95 3.99
CA LEU A 139 3.41 7.03 5.01
C LEU A 139 2.06 7.09 4.30
N LEU A 140 1.26 6.05 4.42
CA LEU A 140 -0.13 6.07 3.98
C LEU A 140 -0.99 6.46 5.19
N LEU A 141 -1.66 7.60 5.07
CA LEU A 141 -2.36 8.28 6.17
C LEU A 141 -3.85 8.24 5.87
N GLU A 142 -4.57 7.28 6.47
CA GLU A 142 -6.00 7.16 6.29
C GLU A 142 -6.76 7.97 7.34
N ILE A 143 -7.45 9.01 6.94
CA ILE A 143 -8.37 9.70 7.83
C ILE A 143 -9.66 8.89 7.90
N LYS A 144 -9.96 8.34 9.09
CA LYS A 144 -11.12 7.48 9.33
C LYS A 144 -12.39 8.24 9.70
N SER A 145 -12.25 9.49 10.10
CA SER A 145 -13.38 10.34 10.47
C SER A 145 -13.98 11.07 9.26
N ASN A 146 -15.27 11.42 9.35
CA ASN A 146 -15.96 12.16 8.29
C ASN A 146 -15.64 13.67 8.27
N ASP A 147 -14.75 14.13 9.14
CA ASP A 147 -14.35 15.52 9.31
C ASP A 147 -12.98 15.83 8.67
N GLY A 148 -12.63 15.12 7.61
CA GLY A 148 -11.33 15.19 6.96
C GLY A 148 -10.87 16.61 6.66
N ALA A 149 -11.73 17.48 6.15
CA ALA A 149 -11.39 18.88 5.89
C ALA A 149 -11.01 19.65 7.16
N VAL A 150 -11.60 19.30 8.31
CA VAL A 150 -11.31 19.94 9.61
C VAL A 150 -10.04 19.38 10.23
N SER A 151 -9.86 18.06 10.20
CA SER A 151 -8.70 17.37 10.81
C SER A 151 -7.42 17.49 9.96
N TRP A 152 -7.55 17.69 8.64
CA TRP A 152 -6.43 17.74 7.72
C TRP A 152 -5.34 18.77 8.06
N PRO A 153 -5.64 20.04 8.40
CA PRO A 153 -4.61 20.99 8.80
C PRO A 153 -3.81 20.54 10.03
N HIS A 154 -4.46 19.86 10.98
CA HIS A 154 -3.81 19.30 12.16
C HIS A 154 -2.90 18.14 11.81
N LEU A 155 -3.32 17.28 10.86
CA LEU A 155 -2.46 16.20 10.35
C LEU A 155 -1.23 16.76 9.63
N MET A 156 -1.41 17.82 8.83
CA MET A 156 -0.29 18.48 8.16
C MET A 156 0.70 19.08 9.17
N LYS A 157 0.21 19.66 10.27
CA LYS A 157 1.04 20.13 11.37
C LYS A 157 1.78 18.98 12.08
N ALA A 158 1.14 17.84 12.26
CA ALA A 158 1.79 16.66 12.86
C ALA A 158 3.01 16.17 12.04
N LEU A 159 3.07 16.48 10.73
CA LEU A 159 4.22 16.16 9.87
C LEU A 159 5.37 17.19 9.95
N ASP A 160 5.23 18.29 10.72
CA ASP A 160 6.26 19.32 10.84
C ASP A 160 7.64 18.76 11.22
N PRO A 161 7.79 17.79 12.13
CA PRO A 161 9.09 17.24 12.45
C PRO A 161 9.85 16.64 11.24
N LEU A 162 9.13 16.07 10.26
CA LEU A 162 9.70 15.57 9.02
C LEU A 162 10.00 16.70 8.03
N ARG A 163 9.10 17.70 7.99
CA ARG A 163 9.20 18.88 7.11
C ARG A 163 10.39 19.76 7.48
N GLU A 164 10.57 20.05 8.75
CA GLU A 164 11.68 20.85 9.26
C GLU A 164 13.06 20.26 8.98
N ARG A 165 13.12 18.93 8.87
CA ARG A 165 14.34 18.21 8.49
C ARG A 165 14.54 18.11 6.96
N GLY A 166 13.59 18.62 6.17
CA GLY A 166 13.65 18.53 4.71
C GLY A 166 13.48 17.09 4.19
N TRP A 167 12.85 16.20 4.96
CA TRP A 167 12.72 14.80 4.58
C TRP A 167 11.50 14.50 3.71
N LEU A 168 10.50 15.39 3.68
CA LEU A 168 9.30 15.18 2.88
C LEU A 168 9.56 15.39 1.39
N THR A 169 9.11 14.44 0.58
CA THR A 169 8.95 14.64 -0.85
C THR A 169 7.91 15.74 -1.10
N LYS A 170 8.20 16.67 -1.98
CA LYS A 170 7.30 17.79 -2.28
C LYS A 170 7.12 18.01 -3.76
N TRP A 171 5.96 18.51 -4.15
CA TRP A 171 5.69 19.07 -5.44
C TRP A 171 5.65 20.59 -5.34
N GLU A 172 6.47 21.25 -6.13
CA GLU A 172 6.62 22.70 -6.11
C GLU A 172 7.14 23.20 -7.46
N ASN A 173 6.60 24.32 -7.94
CA ASN A 173 7.01 24.93 -9.21
C ASN A 173 6.97 23.95 -10.41
N GLY A 174 5.95 23.09 -10.46
CA GLY A 174 5.75 22.13 -11.55
C GLY A 174 6.69 20.91 -11.51
N LYS A 175 7.42 20.70 -10.42
CA LYS A 175 8.39 19.59 -10.28
C LYS A 175 8.19 18.83 -8.97
N ILE A 176 8.51 17.55 -9.01
CA ILE A 176 8.66 16.73 -7.81
C ILE A 176 10.10 16.87 -7.31
N HIS A 177 10.22 17.25 -6.05
CA HIS A 177 11.49 17.25 -5.31
C HIS A 177 11.46 16.05 -4.37
N TYR A 178 12.15 14.99 -4.76
CA TYR A 178 12.16 13.75 -4.01
C TYR A 178 12.91 13.89 -2.69
N GLY A 179 12.26 13.48 -1.62
CA GLY A 179 12.84 13.33 -0.29
C GLY A 179 12.80 11.86 0.16
N PRO A 180 13.41 11.52 1.28
CA PRO A 180 13.44 10.14 1.78
C PRO A 180 12.12 9.68 2.40
N VAL A 181 11.13 10.57 2.57
CA VAL A 181 9.80 10.26 3.09
C VAL A 181 8.75 10.86 2.16
N ILE A 182 7.69 10.12 1.89
CA ILE A 182 6.52 10.63 1.17
C ILE A 182 5.26 10.39 2.00
N ALA A 183 4.45 11.42 2.18
CA ALA A 183 3.14 11.36 2.84
C ALA A 183 2.04 11.26 1.78
N VAL A 184 1.21 10.22 1.87
CA VAL A 184 0.10 9.95 0.95
C VAL A 184 -1.18 9.83 1.77
N GLY A 185 -2.16 10.69 1.52
CA GLY A 185 -3.44 10.68 2.20
C GLY A 185 -4.46 9.79 1.50
N THR A 186 -5.26 9.09 2.28
CA THR A 186 -6.38 8.25 1.80
C THR A 186 -7.59 8.37 2.72
N GLY A 187 -8.64 7.60 2.49
CA GLY A 187 -9.87 7.65 3.29
C GLY A 187 -10.56 9.02 3.20
N GLY A 188 -10.83 9.64 4.35
CA GLY A 188 -11.45 10.96 4.46
C GLY A 188 -10.55 12.15 4.09
N THR A 189 -9.38 11.92 3.50
CA THR A 189 -8.46 12.99 3.07
C THR A 189 -9.12 13.90 2.03
N PRO A 190 -9.09 15.24 2.24
CA PRO A 190 -9.77 16.20 1.37
C PRO A 190 -8.98 16.44 0.08
N ALA A 191 -9.14 15.55 -0.90
CA ALA A 191 -8.46 15.65 -2.21
C ALA A 191 -8.76 16.98 -2.92
N ASP A 192 -9.95 17.53 -2.72
CA ASP A 192 -10.41 18.80 -3.29
C ASP A 192 -9.67 20.02 -2.72
N GLU A 193 -9.14 19.92 -1.50
CA GLU A 193 -8.25 20.94 -0.94
C GLU A 193 -6.78 20.74 -1.36
N MET A 194 -6.39 19.51 -1.65
CA MET A 194 -5.03 19.17 -2.05
C MET A 194 -4.75 19.52 -3.53
N ALA A 195 -5.66 19.15 -4.41
CA ALA A 195 -5.46 19.26 -5.85
C ALA A 195 -5.23 20.70 -6.36
N PRO A 196 -5.85 21.77 -5.78
CA PRO A 196 -5.60 23.15 -6.19
C PRO A 196 -4.24 23.71 -5.76
N LYS A 197 -3.55 23.08 -4.79
CA LYS A 197 -2.30 23.63 -4.27
C LYS A 197 -1.20 23.58 -5.33
N THR A 198 -0.47 24.66 -5.49
CA THR A 198 0.68 24.78 -6.40
C THR A 198 2.00 24.38 -5.74
N SER A 199 2.01 24.25 -4.42
CA SER A 199 3.12 23.70 -3.64
C SER A 199 2.54 22.87 -2.49
N ARG A 200 3.02 21.64 -2.33
CA ARG A 200 2.62 20.71 -1.27
C ARG A 200 3.67 19.64 -1.03
N ASP A 201 3.73 19.11 0.17
CA ASP A 201 4.60 18.02 0.59
C ASP A 201 3.81 16.78 1.04
N TYR A 202 2.65 16.61 0.47
CA TYR A 202 1.75 15.46 0.63
C TYR A 202 1.06 15.15 -0.70
N PHE A 203 0.59 13.93 -0.82
CA PHE A 203 0.03 13.36 -2.04
C PHE A 203 -1.27 12.62 -1.73
N PHE A 204 -1.96 12.16 -2.75
CA PHE A 204 -3.23 11.49 -2.61
C PHE A 204 -3.18 10.07 -3.19
N ASP A 205 -3.77 9.11 -2.47
CA ASP A 205 -4.03 7.76 -2.94
C ASP A 205 -5.26 7.78 -3.84
N CYS A 206 -5.03 7.81 -5.14
CA CYS A 206 -6.10 7.95 -6.12
C CYS A 206 -6.83 6.63 -6.36
N PRO A 207 -8.07 6.66 -6.87
CA PRO A 207 -8.84 5.44 -7.13
C PRO A 207 -8.32 4.72 -8.37
N ALA A 208 -7.70 3.54 -8.21
CA ALA A 208 -7.29 2.70 -9.34
C ALA A 208 -8.50 2.30 -10.19
N GLY A 209 -8.30 2.29 -11.52
CA GLY A 209 -9.37 2.04 -12.49
C GLY A 209 -10.30 3.25 -12.75
N SER A 210 -10.00 4.43 -12.18
CA SER A 210 -10.81 5.64 -12.35
C SER A 210 -9.97 6.91 -12.55
N LEU A 211 -8.70 6.76 -12.99
CA LEU A 211 -7.76 7.87 -13.11
C LEU A 211 -8.05 8.82 -14.29
N ASN A 212 -8.96 8.46 -15.20
CA ASN A 212 -9.50 9.38 -16.20
C ASN A 212 -10.46 10.42 -15.60
N GLY A 213 -10.80 10.30 -14.32
CA GLY A 213 -11.65 11.21 -13.59
C GLY A 213 -10.93 12.47 -13.10
N THR A 214 -11.66 13.25 -12.31
CA THR A 214 -11.16 14.51 -11.74
C THR A 214 -11.55 14.65 -10.28
N VAL A 215 -10.75 15.37 -9.51
CA VAL A 215 -11.15 15.93 -8.22
C VAL A 215 -11.97 17.20 -8.49
N LYS A 216 -13.18 17.28 -7.94
CA LYS A 216 -14.02 18.49 -8.01
C LYS A 216 -13.94 19.22 -6.69
N THR A 217 -13.63 20.51 -6.73
CA THR A 217 -13.65 21.38 -5.56
C THR A 217 -15.04 21.92 -5.26
N SER A 218 -15.24 22.42 -4.05
CA SER A 218 -16.47 23.12 -3.65
C SER A 218 -16.78 24.36 -4.52
N SER A 219 -15.76 24.98 -5.09
CA SER A 219 -15.91 26.12 -6.05
C SER A 219 -16.31 25.67 -7.46
N GLY A 220 -16.41 24.38 -7.73
CA GLY A 220 -16.74 23.81 -9.04
C GLY A 220 -15.55 23.63 -9.99
N ALA A 221 -14.32 23.99 -9.58
CA ALA A 221 -13.13 23.71 -10.36
C ALA A 221 -12.84 22.20 -10.40
N SER A 222 -12.28 21.72 -11.51
CA SER A 222 -11.96 20.31 -11.72
C SER A 222 -10.47 20.14 -11.97
N TYR A 223 -9.84 19.22 -11.25
CA TYR A 223 -8.42 18.90 -11.34
C TYR A 223 -8.26 17.44 -11.74
N PRO A 224 -7.58 17.12 -12.85
CA PRO A 224 -7.38 15.74 -13.27
C PRO A 224 -6.51 14.97 -12.27
N PHE A 225 -6.81 13.70 -12.09
CA PHE A 225 -5.87 12.79 -11.45
C PHE A 225 -4.61 12.69 -12.33
N ASN A 226 -3.46 12.89 -11.75
CA ASN A 226 -2.18 12.84 -12.48
C ASN A 226 -1.04 12.46 -11.53
N SER A 227 0.13 12.17 -12.10
CA SER A 227 1.31 11.74 -11.35
C SER A 227 1.82 12.75 -10.32
N THR A 228 1.50 14.05 -10.46
CA THR A 228 1.94 15.04 -9.48
C THR A 228 1.06 15.01 -8.23
N LEU A 229 -0.16 14.48 -8.32
CA LEU A 229 -1.09 14.29 -7.20
C LEU A 229 -1.07 12.86 -6.68
N CYS A 230 -1.01 11.87 -7.57
CA CYS A 230 -1.25 10.46 -7.34
C CYS A 230 0.04 9.63 -7.49
N PRO A 231 0.92 9.55 -6.50
CA PRO A 231 2.09 8.65 -6.56
C PRO A 231 1.70 7.18 -6.54
N MET A 232 0.57 6.89 -5.91
CA MET A 232 -0.06 5.58 -5.78
C MET A 232 -1.55 5.69 -6.05
N SER A 233 -2.13 4.60 -6.54
CA SER A 233 -3.56 4.45 -6.77
C SER A 233 -4.00 3.09 -6.28
N SER A 234 -5.01 3.11 -5.41
CA SER A 234 -5.46 1.90 -4.72
C SER A 234 -6.90 1.54 -5.06
N LYS A 235 -7.21 0.26 -4.90
CA LYS A 235 -8.57 -0.28 -4.94
C LYS A 235 -8.69 -1.48 -4.00
N SER A 236 -9.87 -1.68 -3.44
CA SER A 236 -10.19 -2.88 -2.70
C SER A 236 -10.10 -4.10 -3.63
N TYR A 237 -9.39 -5.13 -3.21
CA TYR A 237 -9.22 -6.38 -3.97
C TYR A 237 -10.57 -7.03 -4.28
N ILE A 238 -11.47 -7.05 -3.29
CA ILE A 238 -12.79 -7.68 -3.43
C ILE A 238 -13.75 -6.91 -4.35
N ASP A 239 -13.47 -5.63 -4.61
CA ASP A 239 -14.28 -4.81 -5.51
C ASP A 239 -13.88 -4.98 -6.99
N VAL A 240 -12.84 -5.77 -7.26
CA VAL A 240 -12.48 -6.13 -8.63
C VAL A 240 -13.26 -7.38 -9.03
N PRO A 241 -14.00 -7.37 -10.15
CA PRO A 241 -14.87 -8.49 -10.54
C PRO A 241 -14.17 -9.86 -10.63
N ASP A 242 -12.87 -9.85 -10.92
CA ASP A 242 -12.08 -11.08 -11.09
C ASP A 242 -11.45 -11.57 -9.76
N SER A 243 -11.77 -10.97 -8.62
CA SER A 243 -11.15 -11.28 -7.33
C SER A 243 -11.54 -12.64 -6.76
N ASN A 244 -12.60 -13.28 -7.28
CA ASN A 244 -13.19 -14.51 -6.73
C ASN A 244 -13.41 -14.46 -5.21
N LEU A 245 -13.50 -13.26 -4.63
CA LEU A 245 -13.58 -12.98 -3.19
C LEU A 245 -12.45 -13.61 -2.37
N GLY A 246 -11.31 -13.94 -2.98
CA GLY A 246 -10.20 -14.65 -2.34
C GLY A 246 -10.50 -16.13 -2.00
N LEU A 247 -11.57 -16.70 -2.53
CA LEU A 247 -11.99 -18.08 -2.23
C LEU A 247 -11.37 -19.11 -3.17
N LEU A 248 -11.04 -18.72 -4.38
CA LEU A 248 -10.40 -19.57 -5.39
C LEU A 248 -9.30 -18.77 -6.10
N PRO A 249 -8.19 -19.41 -6.49
CA PRO A 249 -7.20 -18.72 -7.31
C PRO A 249 -7.82 -18.24 -8.60
N PRO A 250 -7.52 -17.01 -9.06
CA PRO A 250 -8.03 -16.49 -10.32
C PRO A 250 -7.52 -17.33 -11.51
N PRO A 251 -8.27 -17.38 -12.62
CA PRO A 251 -7.87 -18.13 -13.79
C PRO A 251 -6.55 -17.62 -14.38
N PRO A 252 -5.56 -18.48 -14.64
CA PRO A 252 -4.16 -18.07 -14.86
C PRO A 252 -3.82 -17.46 -16.22
N LYS A 253 -4.76 -17.23 -17.16
CA LYS A 253 -4.40 -16.99 -18.57
C LYS A 253 -5.06 -15.86 -19.34
N ALA A 254 -5.93 -15.07 -18.75
CA ALA A 254 -6.54 -13.93 -19.46
C ALA A 254 -6.08 -12.59 -18.85
N PRO A 255 -6.00 -11.50 -19.63
CA PRO A 255 -5.92 -10.18 -19.07
C PRO A 255 -7.13 -9.93 -18.18
N THR A 256 -6.91 -9.96 -16.88
CA THR A 256 -7.94 -9.79 -15.87
C THR A 256 -8.36 -8.33 -15.78
N GLN A 257 -9.43 -8.03 -15.05
CA GLN A 257 -9.77 -6.65 -14.74
C GLN A 257 -8.63 -5.97 -13.94
N PHE A 258 -7.94 -6.70 -13.08
CA PHE A 258 -6.73 -6.22 -12.42
C PHE A 258 -5.70 -5.69 -13.43
N HIS A 259 -5.40 -6.46 -14.48
CA HIS A 259 -4.45 -6.04 -15.52
C HIS A 259 -4.88 -4.73 -16.22
N ARG A 260 -6.18 -4.62 -16.57
CA ARG A 260 -6.70 -3.41 -17.21
C ARG A 260 -6.55 -2.18 -16.32
N GLU A 261 -6.85 -2.30 -15.03
CA GLU A 261 -6.72 -1.21 -14.06
C GLU A 261 -5.27 -0.85 -13.79
N ILE A 262 -4.36 -1.83 -13.76
CA ILE A 262 -2.92 -1.61 -13.63
C ILE A 262 -2.40 -0.84 -14.85
N VAL A 263 -2.73 -1.29 -16.06
CA VAL A 263 -2.29 -0.62 -17.30
C VAL A 263 -2.83 0.81 -17.39
N GLU A 264 -4.09 1.04 -16.98
CA GLU A 264 -4.65 2.38 -16.92
C GLU A 264 -3.90 3.25 -15.93
N THR A 265 -3.65 2.75 -14.73
CA THR A 265 -2.88 3.47 -13.69
C THR A 265 -1.48 3.83 -14.16
N HIS A 266 -0.78 2.91 -14.80
CA HIS A 266 0.57 3.15 -15.32
C HIS A 266 0.60 4.22 -16.44
N LYS A 267 -0.46 4.32 -17.27
CA LYS A 267 -0.59 5.41 -18.26
C LYS A 267 -0.66 6.79 -17.60
N HIS A 268 -1.17 6.87 -16.37
CA HIS A 268 -1.18 8.09 -15.56
C HIS A 268 0.09 8.30 -14.75
N ASN A 269 1.12 7.47 -14.97
CA ASN A 269 2.41 7.50 -14.27
C ASN A 269 2.28 7.36 -12.74
N SER A 270 1.31 6.55 -12.28
CA SER A 270 1.03 6.21 -10.89
C SER A 270 1.32 4.73 -10.64
N THR A 271 1.66 4.34 -9.41
CA THR A 271 1.81 2.94 -9.01
C THR A 271 0.49 2.36 -8.52
N THR A 272 0.32 1.03 -8.62
CA THR A 272 -0.91 0.34 -8.24
C THR A 272 -0.80 -0.45 -6.94
N ARG A 273 -1.85 -0.37 -6.11
CA ARG A 273 -2.05 -1.18 -4.91
C ARG A 273 -3.46 -1.76 -4.88
N PHE A 274 -3.58 -3.07 -4.61
CA PHE A 274 -4.85 -3.70 -4.27
C PHE A 274 -4.80 -4.14 -2.80
N TYR A 275 -5.72 -3.61 -1.98
CA TYR A 275 -5.77 -3.89 -0.54
C TYR A 275 -6.93 -4.80 -0.17
N GLY A 276 -6.90 -5.39 1.04
CA GLY A 276 -7.98 -6.23 1.55
C GLY A 276 -7.97 -7.65 0.99
N VAL A 277 -6.82 -8.16 0.53
CA VAL A 277 -6.64 -9.61 0.32
C VAL A 277 -6.74 -10.28 1.68
N LEU A 278 -7.64 -11.25 1.83
CA LEU A 278 -8.00 -11.83 3.12
C LEU A 278 -6.80 -12.52 3.81
N PRO A 279 -6.38 -12.08 5.00
CA PRO A 279 -5.17 -12.57 5.68
C PRO A 279 -5.22 -14.07 6.00
N GLY A 280 -6.41 -14.60 6.26
CA GLY A 280 -6.63 -16.02 6.57
C GLY A 280 -6.90 -16.92 5.37
N SER A 281 -6.93 -16.37 4.15
CA SER A 281 -7.20 -17.15 2.95
C SER A 281 -6.06 -18.10 2.62
N LEU A 282 -6.39 -19.35 2.31
CA LEU A 282 -5.42 -20.31 1.77
C LEU A 282 -4.91 -19.90 0.39
N ALA A 283 -5.70 -19.13 -0.36
CA ALA A 283 -5.35 -18.63 -1.69
C ALA A 283 -4.53 -17.32 -1.65
N ARG A 284 -4.28 -16.71 -0.49
CA ARG A 284 -3.64 -15.40 -0.37
C ARG A 284 -2.33 -15.27 -1.14
N ILE A 285 -1.48 -16.27 -1.06
CA ILE A 285 -0.19 -16.27 -1.77
C ILE A 285 -0.41 -16.39 -3.29
N ASP A 286 -1.39 -17.16 -3.72
CA ASP A 286 -1.76 -17.27 -5.14
C ASP A 286 -2.35 -15.97 -5.66
N ASP A 287 -3.16 -15.27 -4.84
CA ASP A 287 -3.69 -13.94 -5.16
C ASP A 287 -2.55 -12.92 -5.32
N PHE A 288 -1.56 -12.92 -4.42
CA PHE A 288 -0.39 -12.07 -4.54
C PHE A 288 0.45 -12.42 -5.79
N ASN A 289 0.66 -13.71 -6.06
CA ASN A 289 1.34 -14.16 -7.28
C ASN A 289 0.61 -13.69 -8.54
N MET A 290 -0.72 -13.79 -8.55
CA MET A 290 -1.53 -13.28 -9.64
C MET A 290 -1.37 -11.76 -9.79
N LEU A 291 -1.48 -10.97 -8.73
CA LEU A 291 -1.30 -9.52 -8.78
C LEU A 291 0.08 -9.14 -9.31
N ILE A 292 1.14 -9.82 -8.88
CA ILE A 292 2.51 -9.65 -9.37
C ILE A 292 2.58 -9.94 -10.88
N GLN A 293 2.00 -11.05 -11.33
CA GLN A 293 1.97 -11.44 -12.74
C GLN A 293 1.19 -10.47 -13.60
N GLN A 294 0.11 -9.88 -13.08
CA GLN A 294 -0.67 -8.85 -13.77
C GLN A 294 0.03 -7.48 -13.80
N GLY A 295 1.10 -7.30 -13.03
CA GLY A 295 1.92 -6.10 -13.04
C GLY A 295 1.72 -5.14 -11.87
N SER A 296 0.99 -5.53 -10.82
CA SER A 296 0.81 -4.70 -9.62
C SER A 296 2.17 -4.33 -9.01
N ASP A 297 2.32 -3.08 -8.60
CA ASP A 297 3.57 -2.57 -8.04
C ASP A 297 3.70 -2.89 -6.56
N TRP A 298 2.60 -2.78 -5.83
CA TRP A 298 2.53 -2.99 -4.40
C TRP A 298 1.79 -4.26 -4.05
N ILE A 299 2.34 -5.02 -3.12
CA ILE A 299 1.63 -6.07 -2.38
C ILE A 299 1.26 -5.52 -1.02
N SER A 300 -0.05 -5.43 -0.77
CA SER A 300 -0.63 -4.92 0.46
C SER A 300 -0.99 -6.09 1.37
N THR A 301 -0.40 -6.17 2.56
CA THR A 301 -0.62 -7.28 3.48
C THR A 301 -0.61 -6.83 4.94
N ASP A 302 -1.43 -7.50 5.77
CA ASP A 302 -1.42 -7.38 7.23
C ASP A 302 -0.41 -8.33 7.89
N VAL A 303 0.22 -9.22 7.10
CA VAL A 303 1.07 -10.29 7.60
C VAL A 303 2.51 -10.11 7.13
N MET A 304 3.38 -9.69 8.02
CA MET A 304 4.79 -9.39 7.69
C MET A 304 5.56 -10.61 7.15
N SER A 305 5.20 -11.82 7.58
CA SER A 305 5.83 -13.05 7.09
C SER A 305 5.46 -13.41 5.64
N ASP A 306 4.47 -12.76 5.02
CA ASP A 306 4.12 -13.01 3.62
C ASP A 306 5.28 -12.72 2.67
N GLN A 307 6.09 -11.71 2.97
CA GLN A 307 7.30 -11.45 2.21
C GLN A 307 8.26 -12.66 2.22
N CYS A 308 8.31 -13.43 3.31
CA CYS A 308 9.16 -14.60 3.43
C CYS A 308 8.74 -15.75 2.49
N ALA A 309 7.46 -15.81 2.12
CA ALA A 309 6.96 -16.83 1.20
C ALA A 309 7.60 -16.73 -0.20
N TYR A 310 8.00 -15.52 -0.60
CA TYR A 310 8.63 -15.24 -1.89
C TYR A 310 10.14 -15.41 -1.93
N ASN A 311 10.81 -15.56 -0.78
CA ASN A 311 12.27 -15.68 -0.69
C ASN A 311 12.77 -17.11 -0.55
N ARG A 312 11.89 -18.09 -0.49
CA ARG A 312 12.25 -19.51 -0.33
C ARG A 312 12.43 -20.27 -1.65
N SER A 313 12.31 -19.58 -2.77
CA SER A 313 12.44 -20.15 -4.12
C SER A 313 13.74 -19.75 -4.82
#